data_484415faaa082dee5e579f268a36e309
#
_entry.id   484415faaa082dee5e579f268a36e309
#
_cell.length_a   1.000
_cell.length_b   1.000
_cell.length_c   1.000
_cell.angle_alpha   90.00
_cell.angle_beta   90.00
_cell.angle_gamma   90.00
#
_symmetry.space_group_name_H-M   'P 1'
#
loop_
_entity.id
_entity.type
_entity.pdbx_description
1 polymer ?
#
loop_
_entity_poly.entity_id
_entity_poly.type
_entity_poly.pdbx_seq_one_letter_code
_entity_poly.pdbx_strand_id
1 'polypeptide(L)'
;QRQMCIRDRVSDLSLLSSKPDGKYMLMADLDLSSAEQASISVFRGTLDGNNHTIKGLKQALFQVLEEGTVSNLNLSSVQISGSGDAGALANVIGTGKKSAVTIQNITITGSVTGTGNTGALAGVLKGTDVVISRIANSATVAGTANAGGLIGLVQATDEQEGAASVKLTESYNIGEVSAVTAGGLIGAAEIPNLAAARNIEIANCYNAGVLEKGANIVAKITAGNGQVVINKCVGIQFYYSVASGMVGTSTMAAGSTQTSGCSISNSYYYSMNPVYAFETGNCITGTATALNDVQIKTQSYFKDFDFDGIWALNAAENGGYPYLKQTTMLPVSYVAPTAGTVLIDSKTGGKYLVSTRSKAVSYAGVLDEEITSVSIPSQVEINGITYNVTAIAEGALRGNTKITYVSVPYSVTEVGKYAFKGCTSLVKVSTLKYVKNIYQEAFDGCTNLTTIGVTNYRITLPSVEMIGVRAFRRVPKVHRVYISSKNLTTIKKGAFRECTGMTKFNVVSTKLNSLQKYALYGNSKLKTIIFKSEHLTKSNVGSKTFSGIKSTATFTVPAGSVQNYKDLFKSKGAGSKFKVKSL
;
A
#
# COMPACT_ATOMS: atom_id res chain seq x y z
N GLN A 1 -16.76 -46.55 14.56
CA GLN A 1 -15.33 -46.45 14.85
C GLN A 1 -15.13 -45.65 16.12
N ARG A 2 -14.28 -46.16 17.06
CA ARG A 2 -13.94 -45.40 18.28
C ARG A 2 -13.09 -44.18 17.89
N GLN A 3 -13.40 -43.04 18.52
CA GLN A 3 -12.62 -41.81 18.37
C GLN A 3 -11.22 -42.04 18.98
N MET A 4 -10.19 -41.68 18.24
CA MET A 4 -8.79 -41.75 18.68
C MET A 4 -8.35 -40.38 19.19
N CYS A 5 -7.69 -40.35 20.35
CA CYS A 5 -7.22 -39.11 20.95
C CYS A 5 -5.77 -38.85 20.60
N ILE A 6 -5.45 -37.71 20.02
CA ILE A 6 -4.11 -37.14 19.89
C ILE A 6 -3.90 -36.31 21.15
N ARG A 7 -3.06 -36.79 22.08
CA ARG A 7 -2.99 -36.17 23.41
C ARG A 7 -2.04 -34.99 23.47
N ASP A 8 -0.75 -35.24 23.66
CA ASP A 8 0.23 -34.17 23.92
C ASP A 8 1.58 -34.41 23.19
N ARG A 9 1.66 -35.44 22.34
CA ARG A 9 2.88 -35.83 21.67
C ARG A 9 2.82 -35.58 20.18
N VAL A 10 3.83 -34.90 19.67
CA VAL A 10 4.00 -34.67 18.23
C VAL A 10 4.02 -36.00 17.45
N SER A 11 4.60 -37.09 18.07
CA SER A 11 4.60 -38.44 17.50
C SER A 11 3.20 -38.99 17.24
N ASP A 12 2.18 -38.56 17.99
CA ASP A 12 0.81 -39.05 17.81
C ASP A 12 0.18 -38.60 16.50
N LEU A 13 0.73 -37.54 15.84
CA LEU A 13 0.34 -37.15 14.50
C LEU A 13 0.60 -38.26 13.46
N SER A 14 1.55 -39.16 13.72
CA SER A 14 1.80 -40.34 12.87
C SER A 14 0.59 -41.29 12.76
N LEU A 15 -0.31 -41.25 13.74
CA LEU A 15 -1.57 -42.01 13.70
C LEU A 15 -2.45 -41.58 12.52
N LEU A 16 -2.44 -40.30 12.13
CA LEU A 16 -3.17 -39.80 10.97
C LEU A 16 -2.67 -40.41 9.64
N SER A 17 -1.36 -40.73 9.57
CA SER A 17 -0.79 -41.43 8.41
C SER A 17 -1.08 -42.92 8.45
N SER A 18 -1.02 -43.55 9.62
CA SER A 18 -1.19 -45.03 9.75
C SER A 18 -2.64 -45.48 9.58
N LYS A 19 -3.61 -44.60 9.87
CA LYS A 19 -5.06 -44.87 9.71
C LYS A 19 -5.75 -43.62 9.13
N PRO A 20 -5.55 -43.35 7.85
CA PRO A 20 -6.02 -42.08 7.24
C PRO A 20 -7.55 -41.90 7.24
N ASP A 21 -8.32 -42.98 7.40
CA ASP A 21 -9.79 -42.95 7.46
C ASP A 21 -10.35 -42.87 8.89
N GLY A 22 -9.47 -42.65 9.88
CA GLY A 22 -9.82 -42.63 11.30
C GLY A 22 -10.57 -41.39 11.74
N LYS A 23 -11.13 -41.45 12.95
CA LYS A 23 -11.71 -40.27 13.65
C LYS A 23 -10.80 -39.85 14.77
N TYR A 24 -10.34 -38.60 14.73
CA TYR A 24 -9.32 -38.08 15.64
C TYR A 24 -9.84 -36.82 16.36
N MET A 25 -9.36 -36.63 17.58
CA MET A 25 -9.57 -35.43 18.35
C MET A 25 -8.26 -35.00 19.00
N LEU A 26 -7.91 -33.72 18.89
CA LEU A 26 -6.83 -33.15 19.68
C LEU A 26 -7.27 -32.98 21.13
N MET A 27 -6.41 -33.33 22.07
CA MET A 27 -6.67 -33.23 23.51
C MET A 27 -5.75 -32.19 24.19
N ALA A 28 -4.78 -31.66 23.45
CA ALA A 28 -3.84 -30.64 23.90
C ALA A 28 -3.22 -29.93 22.69
N ASP A 29 -2.61 -28.80 22.96
CA ASP A 29 -1.83 -28.05 21.96
C ASP A 29 -0.55 -28.82 21.62
N LEU A 30 -0.15 -28.76 20.34
CA LEU A 30 1.07 -29.39 19.84
C LEU A 30 2.05 -28.33 19.32
N ASP A 31 3.28 -28.30 19.83
CA ASP A 31 4.33 -27.40 19.34
C ASP A 31 5.34 -28.17 18.47
N LEU A 32 5.31 -27.89 17.17
CA LEU A 32 6.19 -28.50 16.14
C LEU A 32 7.39 -27.60 15.81
N SER A 33 7.58 -26.48 16.50
CA SER A 33 8.61 -25.48 16.16
C SER A 33 10.02 -26.06 16.15
N SER A 34 10.31 -26.98 17.08
CA SER A 34 11.60 -27.68 17.21
C SER A 34 11.60 -29.14 16.73
N ALA A 35 10.44 -29.66 16.36
CA ALA A 35 10.30 -31.05 15.94
C ALA A 35 10.53 -31.23 14.45
N GLU A 36 11.00 -32.40 14.05
CA GLU A 36 10.94 -32.85 12.67
C GLU A 36 9.51 -33.29 12.35
N GLN A 37 8.89 -32.63 11.39
CA GLN A 37 7.50 -32.89 11.03
C GLN A 37 7.45 -33.98 9.95
N ALA A 38 6.81 -35.11 10.25
CA ALA A 38 6.44 -36.09 9.24
C ALA A 38 5.25 -35.61 8.44
N SER A 39 5.33 -35.70 7.11
CA SER A 39 4.22 -35.37 6.22
C SER A 39 3.14 -36.45 6.26
N ILE A 40 1.87 -36.05 6.37
CA ILE A 40 0.73 -36.95 6.22
C ILE A 40 0.35 -36.96 4.74
N SER A 41 0.67 -38.04 4.03
CA SER A 41 0.54 -38.11 2.58
C SER A 41 -0.90 -37.98 2.10
N VAL A 42 -1.84 -38.70 2.72
CA VAL A 42 -3.27 -38.66 2.38
C VAL A 42 -4.09 -38.78 3.66
N PHE A 43 -5.15 -37.98 3.76
CA PHE A 43 -6.11 -38.06 4.86
C PHE A 43 -7.56 -38.09 4.31
N ARG A 44 -8.38 -38.99 4.84
CA ARG A 44 -9.78 -39.22 4.46
C ARG A 44 -10.74 -39.30 5.65
N GLY A 45 -10.23 -39.05 6.82
CA GLY A 45 -10.95 -39.24 8.07
C GLY A 45 -11.62 -37.99 8.63
N THR A 46 -11.79 -37.99 9.92
CA THR A 46 -12.26 -36.84 10.71
C THR A 46 -11.19 -36.40 11.68
N LEU A 47 -10.83 -35.11 11.65
CA LEU A 47 -9.97 -34.48 12.64
C LEU A 47 -10.73 -33.32 13.29
N ASP A 48 -11.04 -33.47 14.57
CA ASP A 48 -11.54 -32.40 15.42
C ASP A 48 -10.37 -31.82 16.22
N GLY A 49 -10.02 -30.58 15.95
CA GLY A 49 -8.97 -29.87 16.70
C GLY A 49 -9.40 -29.50 18.12
N ASN A 50 -10.71 -29.62 18.45
CA ASN A 50 -11.25 -29.30 19.78
C ASN A 50 -10.79 -27.94 20.31
N ASN A 51 -10.61 -26.98 19.40
CA ASN A 51 -10.04 -25.64 19.60
C ASN A 51 -8.57 -25.60 20.07
N HIS A 52 -7.86 -26.72 20.05
CA HIS A 52 -6.44 -26.77 20.31
C HIS A 52 -5.61 -26.25 19.12
N THR A 53 -4.36 -25.99 19.41
CA THR A 53 -3.39 -25.39 18.48
C THR A 53 -2.35 -26.40 18.02
N ILE A 54 -2.08 -26.43 16.71
CA ILE A 54 -0.84 -26.98 16.16
C ILE A 54 0.03 -25.80 15.76
N LYS A 55 1.16 -25.64 16.44
CA LYS A 55 2.07 -24.52 16.29
C LYS A 55 3.32 -24.89 15.53
N GLY A 56 3.81 -23.98 14.68
CA GLY A 56 5.13 -24.08 14.07
C GLY A 56 5.24 -25.11 12.95
N LEU A 57 4.16 -25.37 12.20
CA LEU A 57 4.19 -26.18 10.98
C LEU A 57 5.21 -25.63 9.98
N LYS A 58 6.09 -26.49 9.46
CA LYS A 58 7.09 -26.19 8.44
C LYS A 58 6.72 -26.73 7.05
N GLN A 59 5.70 -27.57 6.98
CA GLN A 59 5.07 -28.09 5.77
C GLN A 59 3.57 -28.28 6.03
N ALA A 60 2.78 -28.48 4.99
CA ALA A 60 1.35 -28.73 5.11
C ALA A 60 1.05 -29.87 6.11
N LEU A 61 -0.01 -29.73 6.88
CA LEU A 61 -0.45 -30.82 7.77
C LEU A 61 -0.75 -32.08 6.94
N PHE A 62 -1.43 -31.90 5.79
CA PHE A 62 -1.72 -32.96 4.82
C PHE A 62 -1.10 -32.64 3.47
N GLN A 63 -0.48 -33.60 2.79
CA GLN A 63 -0.17 -33.42 1.37
C GLN A 63 -1.46 -33.41 0.55
N VAL A 64 -2.36 -34.36 0.83
CA VAL A 64 -3.70 -34.44 0.24
C VAL A 64 -4.74 -34.67 1.34
N LEU A 65 -5.69 -33.76 1.46
CA LEU A 65 -6.94 -33.97 2.18
C LEU A 65 -7.97 -34.44 1.14
N GLU A 66 -8.09 -35.76 0.98
CA GLU A 66 -8.84 -36.35 -0.10
C GLU A 66 -10.34 -36.33 0.16
N GLU A 67 -10.76 -36.62 1.39
CA GLU A 67 -12.13 -36.77 1.80
C GLU A 67 -12.23 -36.52 3.32
N GLY A 68 -13.43 -36.25 3.84
CA GLY A 68 -13.69 -36.22 5.28
C GLY A 68 -13.87 -34.82 5.88
N THR A 69 -13.61 -34.72 7.18
CA THR A 69 -13.89 -33.48 7.93
C THR A 69 -12.69 -33.02 8.76
N VAL A 70 -12.36 -31.72 8.68
CA VAL A 70 -11.41 -31.08 9.60
C VAL A 70 -12.08 -29.87 10.23
N SER A 71 -12.09 -29.82 11.56
CA SER A 71 -12.81 -28.74 12.28
C SER A 71 -12.11 -28.29 13.55
N ASN A 72 -12.45 -27.07 13.99
CA ASN A 72 -12.08 -26.51 15.30
C ASN A 72 -10.57 -26.55 15.58
N LEU A 73 -9.74 -26.12 14.62
CA LEU A 73 -8.28 -26.27 14.68
C LEU A 73 -7.60 -24.93 14.51
N ASN A 74 -6.63 -24.64 15.38
CA ASN A 74 -5.77 -23.47 15.25
C ASN A 74 -4.40 -23.86 14.70
N LEU A 75 -4.01 -23.31 13.55
CA LEU A 75 -2.68 -23.44 12.94
C LEU A 75 -1.90 -22.16 13.19
N SER A 76 -1.00 -22.16 14.17
CA SER A 76 -0.32 -20.95 14.59
C SER A 76 1.16 -20.92 14.23
N SER A 77 1.67 -19.70 13.92
CA SER A 77 3.09 -19.49 13.59
C SER A 77 3.60 -20.47 12.53
N VAL A 78 2.78 -20.77 11.53
CA VAL A 78 3.21 -21.64 10.42
C VAL A 78 4.35 -20.99 9.64
N GLN A 79 5.29 -21.78 9.14
CA GLN A 79 6.45 -21.32 8.36
C GLN A 79 6.65 -22.25 7.17
N ILE A 80 5.69 -22.26 6.25
CA ILE A 80 5.69 -23.18 5.12
C ILE A 80 6.46 -22.59 3.96
N SER A 81 7.36 -23.40 3.37
CA SER A 81 8.10 -23.08 2.16
C SER A 81 8.08 -24.29 1.23
N GLY A 82 7.16 -24.28 0.26
CA GLY A 82 6.95 -25.38 -0.69
C GLY A 82 7.61 -25.13 -2.05
N SER A 83 8.17 -26.17 -2.66
CA SER A 83 8.66 -26.13 -4.05
C SER A 83 7.56 -26.38 -5.12
N GLY A 84 6.30 -26.34 -4.73
CA GLY A 84 5.12 -26.55 -5.57
C GLY A 84 3.91 -25.87 -4.97
N ASP A 85 2.75 -26.52 -5.05
CA ASP A 85 1.52 -26.04 -4.43
C ASP A 85 1.64 -26.10 -2.91
N ALA A 86 1.19 -25.05 -2.21
CA ALA A 86 1.41 -24.91 -0.78
C ALA A 86 0.19 -24.38 -0.02
N GLY A 87 -0.14 -25.01 1.10
CA GLY A 87 -1.13 -24.58 2.07
C GLY A 87 -0.80 -25.05 3.47
N ALA A 88 -1.31 -24.39 4.51
CA ALA A 88 -1.02 -24.81 5.89
C ALA A 88 -1.78 -26.07 6.28
N LEU A 89 -3.07 -26.17 5.90
CA LEU A 89 -3.86 -27.35 6.16
C LEU A 89 -3.54 -28.46 5.15
N ALA A 90 -3.58 -28.13 3.85
CA ALA A 90 -3.29 -29.11 2.81
C ALA A 90 -2.62 -28.48 1.58
N ASN A 91 -1.74 -29.21 0.90
CA ASN A 91 -1.29 -28.77 -0.42
C ASN A 91 -2.42 -28.95 -1.44
N VAL A 92 -3.16 -30.06 -1.35
CA VAL A 92 -4.30 -30.34 -2.22
C VAL A 92 -5.51 -30.77 -1.40
N ILE A 93 -6.69 -30.21 -1.70
CA ILE A 93 -7.99 -30.66 -1.18
C ILE A 93 -8.76 -31.37 -2.28
N GLY A 94 -9.11 -32.64 -2.06
CA GLY A 94 -9.74 -33.51 -3.05
C GLY A 94 -8.78 -34.01 -4.12
N THR A 95 -9.20 -35.03 -4.87
CA THR A 95 -8.36 -35.66 -5.91
C THR A 95 -8.94 -35.54 -7.31
N GLY A 96 -10.03 -34.82 -7.49
CA GLY A 96 -10.74 -34.73 -8.77
C GLY A 96 -11.80 -35.80 -8.98
N LYS A 97 -11.79 -36.88 -8.20
CA LYS A 97 -12.86 -37.87 -8.14
C LYS A 97 -13.96 -37.41 -7.17
N LYS A 98 -15.05 -38.16 -7.07
CA LYS A 98 -16.10 -37.85 -6.09
C LYS A 98 -15.51 -37.85 -4.70
N SER A 99 -15.38 -36.68 -4.09
CA SER A 99 -14.80 -36.48 -2.75
C SER A 99 -15.60 -35.40 -2.01
N ALA A 100 -16.12 -35.76 -0.83
CA ALA A 100 -16.80 -34.83 0.05
C ALA A 100 -15.85 -34.37 1.14
N VAL A 101 -15.55 -33.07 1.18
CA VAL A 101 -14.66 -32.48 2.20
C VAL A 101 -15.38 -31.36 2.93
N THR A 102 -15.36 -31.42 4.27
CA THR A 102 -15.86 -30.34 5.12
C THR A 102 -14.73 -29.76 5.96
N ILE A 103 -14.52 -28.44 5.87
CA ILE A 103 -13.52 -27.71 6.66
C ILE A 103 -14.21 -26.56 7.36
N GLN A 104 -14.11 -26.50 8.68
CA GLN A 104 -14.80 -25.45 9.42
C GLN A 104 -14.06 -25.01 10.70
N ASN A 105 -14.20 -23.75 11.08
CA ASN A 105 -13.61 -23.16 12.28
C ASN A 105 -12.08 -23.38 12.32
N ILE A 106 -11.35 -22.91 11.31
CA ILE A 106 -9.88 -22.98 11.24
C ILE A 106 -9.29 -21.58 11.34
N THR A 107 -8.31 -21.41 12.22
CA THR A 107 -7.50 -20.19 12.25
C THR A 107 -6.09 -20.47 11.73
N ILE A 108 -5.53 -19.51 10.97
CA ILE A 108 -4.19 -19.67 10.38
C ILE A 108 -3.39 -18.38 10.61
N THR A 109 -2.18 -18.52 11.21
CA THR A 109 -1.26 -17.41 11.43
C THR A 109 0.17 -17.81 11.06
N GLY A 110 1.00 -16.87 10.60
CA GLY A 110 2.39 -17.13 10.22
C GLY A 110 2.69 -16.80 8.76
N SER A 111 3.29 -17.71 8.01
CA SER A 111 3.62 -17.50 6.59
C SER A 111 3.52 -18.80 5.77
N VAL A 112 3.00 -18.68 4.55
CA VAL A 112 2.95 -19.76 3.55
C VAL A 112 3.55 -19.23 2.25
N THR A 113 4.62 -19.89 1.79
CA THR A 113 5.31 -19.55 0.55
C THR A 113 5.36 -20.77 -0.35
N GLY A 114 5.06 -20.60 -1.63
CA GLY A 114 5.10 -21.69 -2.63
C GLY A 114 5.57 -21.22 -4.00
N THR A 115 6.15 -22.13 -4.78
CA THR A 115 6.49 -21.86 -6.19
C THR A 115 5.35 -22.23 -7.15
N GLY A 116 4.31 -22.92 -6.68
CA GLY A 116 3.08 -23.22 -7.37
C GLY A 116 1.91 -22.34 -6.91
N ASN A 117 0.72 -22.96 -6.87
CA ASN A 117 -0.47 -22.31 -6.33
C ASN A 117 -0.38 -22.28 -4.80
N THR A 118 -0.62 -21.13 -4.21
CA THR A 118 -0.35 -20.92 -2.78
C THR A 118 -1.56 -20.31 -2.10
N GLY A 119 -2.01 -20.92 -0.99
CA GLY A 119 -3.08 -20.37 -0.16
C GLY A 119 -2.81 -20.63 1.32
N ALA A 120 -3.28 -19.79 2.22
CA ALA A 120 -3.07 -20.04 3.64
C ALA A 120 -3.68 -21.38 4.06
N LEU A 121 -4.90 -21.70 3.60
CA LEU A 121 -5.57 -22.97 3.88
C LEU A 121 -5.07 -24.08 2.95
N ALA A 122 -5.11 -23.84 1.64
CA ALA A 122 -4.74 -24.85 0.64
C ALA A 122 -4.10 -24.26 -0.61
N GLY A 123 -3.14 -24.99 -1.21
CA GLY A 123 -2.57 -24.64 -2.50
C GLY A 123 -3.58 -24.83 -3.62
N VAL A 124 -4.14 -26.03 -3.76
CA VAL A 124 -5.13 -26.38 -4.81
C VAL A 124 -6.34 -27.07 -4.20
N LEU A 125 -7.51 -26.74 -4.72
CA LEU A 125 -8.76 -27.41 -4.41
C LEU A 125 -9.32 -28.08 -5.68
N LYS A 126 -9.45 -29.42 -5.64
CA LYS A 126 -9.96 -30.26 -6.74
C LYS A 126 -11.21 -31.08 -6.36
N GLY A 127 -11.68 -30.97 -5.12
CA GLY A 127 -12.82 -31.75 -4.64
C GLY A 127 -14.14 -31.41 -5.32
N THR A 128 -15.06 -32.37 -5.31
CA THR A 128 -16.38 -32.22 -5.97
C THR A 128 -17.43 -31.60 -5.08
N ASP A 129 -17.51 -32.04 -3.80
CA ASP A 129 -18.45 -31.55 -2.81
C ASP A 129 -17.63 -30.99 -1.62
N VAL A 130 -17.28 -29.72 -1.72
CA VAL A 130 -16.40 -29.10 -0.72
C VAL A 130 -17.15 -27.97 -0.01
N VAL A 131 -17.22 -28.05 1.31
CA VAL A 131 -17.77 -27.02 2.17
C VAL A 131 -16.68 -26.47 3.07
N ILE A 132 -16.35 -25.20 2.91
CA ILE A 132 -15.38 -24.45 3.70
C ILE A 132 -16.10 -23.32 4.39
N SER A 133 -16.04 -23.28 5.71
CA SER A 133 -16.71 -22.22 6.47
C SER A 133 -15.92 -21.79 7.70
N ARG A 134 -16.05 -20.51 8.06
CA ARG A 134 -15.43 -19.91 9.25
C ARG A 134 -13.92 -20.12 9.30
N ILE A 135 -13.26 -19.78 8.20
CA ILE A 135 -11.81 -19.76 8.13
C ILE A 135 -11.30 -18.33 8.36
N ALA A 136 -10.39 -18.19 9.30
CA ALA A 136 -9.75 -16.92 9.63
C ALA A 136 -8.26 -16.98 9.28
N ASN A 137 -7.80 -16.17 8.34
CA ASN A 137 -6.39 -16.09 7.98
C ASN A 137 -5.76 -14.73 8.31
N SER A 138 -4.63 -14.75 9.00
CA SER A 138 -3.71 -13.62 9.14
C SER A 138 -2.27 -13.98 8.72
N ALA A 139 -2.03 -15.19 8.20
CA ALA A 139 -0.73 -15.54 7.66
C ALA A 139 -0.44 -14.77 6.36
N THR A 140 0.82 -14.44 6.15
CA THR A 140 1.28 -13.94 4.84
C THR A 140 1.30 -15.08 3.84
N VAL A 141 0.84 -14.81 2.61
CA VAL A 141 0.82 -15.78 1.52
C VAL A 141 1.63 -15.24 0.36
N ALA A 142 2.66 -15.96 -0.06
CA ALA A 142 3.50 -15.56 -1.19
C ALA A 142 3.64 -16.70 -2.21
N GLY A 143 3.22 -16.45 -3.45
CA GLY A 143 3.27 -17.42 -4.55
C GLY A 143 3.95 -16.88 -5.79
N THR A 144 4.48 -17.77 -6.64
CA THR A 144 5.02 -17.35 -7.95
C THR A 144 3.99 -17.48 -9.07
N ALA A 145 2.94 -18.27 -8.88
CA ALA A 145 1.84 -18.45 -9.85
C ALA A 145 0.56 -17.76 -9.34
N ASN A 146 -0.39 -18.52 -8.79
CA ASN A 146 -1.61 -18.01 -8.23
C ASN A 146 -1.50 -18.02 -6.70
N ALA A 147 -1.81 -16.91 -6.03
CA ALA A 147 -1.91 -16.87 -4.59
C ALA A 147 -3.28 -16.36 -4.14
N GLY A 148 -3.86 -17.02 -3.15
CA GLY A 148 -5.08 -16.59 -2.49
C GLY A 148 -4.92 -16.54 -0.98
N GLY A 149 -5.55 -15.58 -0.33
CA GLY A 149 -5.50 -15.47 1.12
C GLY A 149 -5.98 -16.74 1.83
N LEU A 150 -6.81 -17.55 1.17
CA LEU A 150 -7.24 -18.87 1.65
C LEU A 150 -6.84 -20.00 0.69
N ILE A 151 -7.10 -19.86 -0.60
CA ILE A 151 -6.91 -20.91 -1.60
C ILE A 151 -6.16 -20.35 -2.81
N GLY A 152 -5.06 -21.01 -3.22
CA GLY A 152 -4.29 -20.61 -4.40
C GLY A 152 -5.05 -20.82 -5.71
N LEU A 153 -5.56 -22.02 -5.93
CA LEU A 153 -6.32 -22.40 -7.13
C LEU A 153 -7.51 -23.28 -6.77
N VAL A 154 -8.69 -22.94 -7.29
CA VAL A 154 -9.82 -23.86 -7.35
C VAL A 154 -9.89 -24.39 -8.78
N GLN A 155 -9.73 -25.70 -8.96
CA GLN A 155 -9.65 -26.35 -10.26
C GLN A 155 -10.68 -27.47 -10.36
N ALA A 156 -11.59 -27.39 -11.32
CA ALA A 156 -12.40 -28.52 -11.72
C ALA A 156 -11.61 -29.43 -12.69
N THR A 157 -11.75 -30.74 -12.56
CA THR A 157 -11.02 -31.72 -13.39
C THR A 157 -11.95 -32.59 -14.22
N ASP A 158 -11.45 -33.11 -15.32
CA ASP A 158 -12.23 -33.97 -16.28
C ASP A 158 -12.64 -35.32 -15.67
N GLU A 159 -12.00 -35.75 -14.58
CA GLU A 159 -12.28 -37.03 -13.91
C GLU A 159 -13.54 -37.01 -13.03
N GLN A 160 -14.25 -35.89 -12.97
CA GLN A 160 -15.41 -35.73 -12.11
C GLN A 160 -16.70 -36.28 -12.74
N GLU A 161 -17.30 -37.24 -12.07
CA GLU A 161 -18.65 -37.71 -12.40
C GLU A 161 -19.72 -36.82 -11.71
N GLY A 162 -20.57 -36.18 -12.53
CA GLY A 162 -21.70 -35.36 -12.06
C GLY A 162 -21.34 -33.90 -11.73
N ALA A 163 -22.34 -33.13 -11.28
CA ALA A 163 -22.19 -31.73 -10.90
C ALA A 163 -21.37 -31.61 -9.61
N ALA A 164 -20.53 -30.59 -9.55
CA ALA A 164 -19.72 -30.29 -8.34
C ALA A 164 -20.10 -28.96 -7.72
N SER A 165 -19.98 -28.88 -6.42
CA SER A 165 -20.25 -27.68 -5.63
C SER A 165 -19.10 -27.41 -4.66
N VAL A 166 -18.49 -26.23 -4.77
CA VAL A 166 -17.56 -25.71 -3.79
C VAL A 166 -18.21 -24.51 -3.10
N LYS A 167 -18.31 -24.58 -1.78
CA LYS A 167 -18.87 -23.49 -0.97
C LYS A 167 -17.80 -22.94 -0.02
N LEU A 168 -17.54 -21.65 -0.13
CA LEU A 168 -16.69 -20.89 0.80
C LEU A 168 -17.57 -19.84 1.48
N THR A 169 -17.80 -19.99 2.77
CA THR A 169 -18.71 -19.11 3.50
C THR A 169 -18.11 -18.62 4.82
N GLU A 170 -18.59 -17.48 5.30
CA GLU A 170 -18.26 -16.92 6.62
C GLU A 170 -16.75 -16.92 6.91
N SER A 171 -15.93 -16.63 5.90
CA SER A 171 -14.48 -16.74 5.94
C SER A 171 -13.79 -15.44 5.57
N TYR A 172 -12.60 -15.21 6.10
CA TYR A 172 -11.90 -13.98 5.81
C TYR A 172 -10.38 -14.12 5.72
N ASN A 173 -9.77 -13.14 5.06
CA ASN A 173 -8.33 -12.92 5.03
C ASN A 173 -7.98 -11.49 5.48
N ILE A 174 -7.01 -11.39 6.39
CA ILE A 174 -6.37 -10.13 6.80
C ILE A 174 -4.84 -10.18 6.61
N GLY A 175 -4.30 -11.30 6.13
CA GLY A 175 -2.89 -11.46 5.80
C GLY A 175 -2.53 -10.85 4.45
N GLU A 176 -1.26 -10.50 4.27
CA GLU A 176 -0.73 -10.04 2.98
C GLU A 176 -0.71 -11.18 1.96
N VAL A 177 -1.10 -10.90 0.70
CA VAL A 177 -1.03 -11.85 -0.40
C VAL A 177 -0.23 -11.25 -1.55
N SER A 178 0.81 -11.95 -1.99
CA SER A 178 1.68 -11.52 -3.08
C SER A 178 1.91 -12.63 -4.10
N ALA A 179 1.63 -12.35 -5.39
CA ALA A 179 1.88 -13.24 -6.52
C ALA A 179 1.69 -12.48 -7.84
N VAL A 180 1.99 -13.16 -8.97
CA VAL A 180 1.60 -12.66 -10.30
C VAL A 180 0.08 -12.54 -10.41
N THR A 181 -0.66 -13.53 -9.86
CA THR A 181 -2.13 -13.55 -9.77
C THR A 181 -2.50 -13.65 -8.28
N ALA A 182 -2.83 -12.53 -7.64
CA ALA A 182 -3.13 -12.46 -6.22
C ALA A 182 -4.61 -12.15 -5.95
N GLY A 183 -5.30 -13.03 -5.24
CA GLY A 183 -6.69 -12.83 -4.78
C GLY A 183 -6.79 -12.77 -3.27
N GLY A 184 -7.62 -11.89 -2.74
CA GLY A 184 -7.79 -11.75 -1.31
C GLY A 184 -8.26 -13.03 -0.62
N LEU A 185 -9.07 -13.83 -1.30
CA LEU A 185 -9.49 -15.16 -0.83
C LEU A 185 -9.01 -16.28 -1.75
N ILE A 186 -9.19 -16.14 -3.06
CA ILE A 186 -8.86 -17.16 -4.06
C ILE A 186 -7.98 -16.54 -5.15
N GLY A 187 -6.81 -17.15 -5.42
CA GLY A 187 -5.92 -16.71 -6.49
C GLY A 187 -6.52 -16.90 -7.86
N ALA A 188 -6.93 -18.13 -8.18
CA ALA A 188 -7.61 -18.43 -9.44
C ALA A 188 -8.74 -19.44 -9.26
N ALA A 189 -9.76 -19.34 -10.10
CA ALA A 189 -10.84 -20.32 -10.27
C ALA A 189 -10.88 -20.76 -11.75
N GLU A 190 -10.57 -22.03 -12.00
CA GLU A 190 -10.52 -22.60 -13.34
C GLU A 190 -11.58 -23.70 -13.48
N ILE A 191 -12.62 -23.38 -14.22
CA ILE A 191 -13.74 -24.28 -14.54
C ILE A 191 -13.65 -24.58 -16.02
N PRO A 192 -13.11 -25.74 -16.45
CA PRO A 192 -13.05 -26.09 -17.86
C PRO A 192 -14.44 -26.35 -18.44
N ASN A 193 -14.53 -26.47 -19.75
CA ASN A 193 -15.79 -26.77 -20.45
C ASN A 193 -16.08 -28.27 -20.37
N LEU A 194 -16.64 -28.74 -19.25
CA LEU A 194 -16.94 -30.13 -18.94
C LEU A 194 -18.40 -30.46 -19.20
N ALA A 195 -18.72 -31.73 -19.30
CA ALA A 195 -20.09 -32.21 -19.49
C ALA A 195 -21.02 -31.86 -18.30
N ALA A 196 -20.49 -31.87 -17.07
CA ALA A 196 -21.24 -31.55 -15.87
C ALA A 196 -20.88 -30.16 -15.33
N ALA A 197 -21.88 -29.40 -14.89
CA ALA A 197 -21.70 -28.06 -14.34
C ALA A 197 -20.90 -28.08 -13.04
N ARG A 198 -20.08 -27.04 -12.85
CA ARG A 198 -19.26 -26.79 -11.65
C ARG A 198 -19.58 -25.43 -11.08
N ASN A 199 -20.04 -25.38 -9.85
CA ASN A 199 -20.40 -24.13 -9.20
C ASN A 199 -19.50 -23.85 -8.00
N ILE A 200 -19.00 -22.65 -7.92
CA ILE A 200 -18.22 -22.13 -6.80
C ILE A 200 -19.04 -21.01 -6.17
N GLU A 201 -19.49 -21.20 -4.96
CA GLU A 201 -20.21 -20.20 -4.18
C GLU A 201 -19.28 -19.59 -3.13
N ILE A 202 -19.15 -18.25 -3.14
CA ILE A 202 -18.39 -17.47 -2.16
C ILE A 202 -19.39 -16.51 -1.51
N ALA A 203 -19.77 -16.76 -0.27
CA ALA A 203 -20.81 -15.98 0.39
C ALA A 203 -20.43 -15.57 1.82
N ASN A 204 -20.85 -14.37 2.23
CA ASN A 204 -20.56 -13.84 3.55
C ASN A 204 -19.06 -13.90 3.89
N CYS A 205 -18.21 -13.48 2.99
CA CYS A 205 -16.76 -13.49 3.16
C CYS A 205 -16.19 -12.08 3.05
N TYR A 206 -15.03 -11.85 3.66
CA TYR A 206 -14.35 -10.59 3.43
C TYR A 206 -12.83 -10.73 3.28
N ASN A 207 -12.23 -9.75 2.60
CA ASN A 207 -10.80 -9.56 2.57
C ASN A 207 -10.47 -8.15 3.06
N ALA A 208 -9.60 -8.08 4.07
CA ALA A 208 -8.97 -6.85 4.54
C ALA A 208 -7.43 -7.00 4.52
N GLY A 209 -6.92 -8.07 3.90
CA GLY A 209 -5.49 -8.31 3.71
C GLY A 209 -4.91 -7.42 2.62
N VAL A 210 -3.61 -7.19 2.70
CA VAL A 210 -2.86 -6.39 1.72
C VAL A 210 -2.65 -7.19 0.44
N LEU A 211 -2.94 -6.58 -0.72
CA LEU A 211 -2.63 -7.14 -2.03
C LEU A 211 -1.71 -6.16 -2.78
N GLU A 212 -0.54 -6.60 -3.23
CA GLU A 212 0.32 -5.74 -4.07
C GLU A 212 -0.31 -5.48 -5.43
N LYS A 213 -0.94 -6.49 -6.01
CA LYS A 213 -1.73 -6.46 -7.26
C LYS A 213 -2.80 -7.54 -7.14
N GLY A 214 -3.98 -7.32 -7.71
CA GLY A 214 -4.98 -8.39 -7.73
C GLY A 214 -6.39 -7.92 -7.37
N ALA A 215 -7.24 -8.83 -6.90
CA ALA A 215 -8.63 -8.57 -6.60
C ALA A 215 -9.02 -8.97 -5.18
N ASN A 216 -10.02 -8.30 -4.62
CA ASN A 216 -10.43 -8.51 -3.23
C ASN A 216 -10.89 -9.94 -2.92
N ILE A 217 -11.55 -10.61 -3.85
CA ILE A 217 -12.08 -11.96 -3.63
C ILE A 217 -11.39 -12.97 -4.52
N VAL A 218 -11.51 -12.87 -5.85
CA VAL A 218 -10.92 -13.81 -6.81
C VAL A 218 -10.11 -13.04 -7.85
N ALA A 219 -8.82 -13.34 -8.00
CA ALA A 219 -7.99 -12.60 -8.95
C ALA A 219 -8.25 -12.99 -10.39
N LYS A 220 -8.42 -14.28 -10.68
CA LYS A 220 -8.65 -14.79 -12.04
C LYS A 220 -9.78 -15.81 -12.06
N ILE A 221 -10.69 -15.68 -13.01
CA ILE A 221 -11.74 -16.68 -13.29
C ILE A 221 -11.63 -17.11 -14.76
N THR A 222 -11.59 -18.42 -14.99
CA THR A 222 -11.78 -19.02 -16.31
C THR A 222 -12.97 -19.95 -16.22
N ALA A 223 -14.10 -19.59 -16.82
CA ALA A 223 -15.37 -20.31 -16.69
C ALA A 223 -15.73 -21.05 -17.98
N GLY A 224 -16.01 -22.34 -17.85
CA GLY A 224 -16.57 -23.20 -18.90
C GLY A 224 -18.04 -23.50 -18.64
N ASN A 225 -18.36 -24.77 -18.30
CA ASN A 225 -19.71 -25.18 -17.93
C ASN A 225 -19.89 -25.08 -16.39
N GLY A 226 -20.24 -23.90 -15.89
CA GLY A 226 -20.45 -23.62 -14.47
C GLY A 226 -20.27 -22.14 -14.13
N GLN A 227 -20.48 -21.80 -12.88
CA GLN A 227 -20.44 -20.40 -12.42
C GLN A 227 -19.65 -20.23 -11.13
N VAL A 228 -19.01 -19.07 -11.00
CA VAL A 228 -18.53 -18.52 -9.73
C VAL A 228 -19.57 -17.51 -9.25
N VAL A 229 -20.17 -17.75 -8.09
CA VAL A 229 -21.18 -16.87 -7.49
C VAL A 229 -20.57 -16.18 -6.29
N ILE A 230 -20.49 -14.85 -6.32
CA ILE A 230 -20.01 -14.01 -5.22
C ILE A 230 -21.19 -13.24 -4.65
N ASN A 231 -21.55 -13.51 -3.38
CA ASN A 231 -22.71 -12.91 -2.76
C ASN A 231 -22.41 -12.46 -1.32
N LYS A 232 -22.87 -11.25 -0.95
CA LYS A 232 -22.68 -10.69 0.39
C LYS A 232 -21.23 -10.69 0.86
N CYS A 233 -20.30 -10.36 -0.04
CA CYS A 233 -18.87 -10.29 0.25
C CYS A 233 -18.41 -8.83 0.38
N VAL A 234 -17.35 -8.61 1.18
CA VAL A 234 -16.76 -7.29 1.41
C VAL A 234 -15.27 -7.28 1.09
N GLY A 235 -14.85 -6.36 0.25
CA GLY A 235 -13.45 -6.07 -0.02
C GLY A 235 -13.01 -4.80 0.68
N ILE A 236 -12.04 -4.89 1.61
CA ILE A 236 -11.54 -3.75 2.37
C ILE A 236 -10.07 -3.59 2.02
N GLN A 237 -9.77 -2.77 1.01
CA GLN A 237 -8.39 -2.48 0.61
C GLN A 237 -8.04 -1.03 0.84
N PHE A 238 -6.96 -0.81 1.58
CA PHE A 238 -6.50 0.52 1.97
C PHE A 238 -5.35 1.05 1.10
N TYR A 239 -4.96 0.33 0.03
CA TYR A 239 -3.75 0.63 -0.74
C TYR A 239 -4.04 0.92 -2.20
N TYR A 240 -3.34 1.91 -2.74
CA TYR A 240 -3.28 2.21 -4.17
C TYR A 240 -2.33 1.23 -4.90
N SER A 241 -2.59 -0.03 -4.80
CA SER A 241 -2.15 -0.94 -5.85
C SER A 241 -3.30 -1.07 -6.86
N VAL A 242 -3.01 -1.52 -8.05
CA VAL A 242 -3.98 -1.74 -9.14
C VAL A 242 -4.89 -2.92 -8.77
N ALA A 243 -5.46 -2.90 -7.56
CA ALA A 243 -6.42 -3.90 -7.13
C ALA A 243 -7.76 -3.54 -7.78
N SER A 244 -8.18 -4.37 -8.68
CA SER A 244 -9.52 -4.36 -9.24
C SER A 244 -10.53 -4.68 -8.13
N GLY A 245 -11.80 -4.37 -8.32
CA GLY A 245 -12.86 -4.60 -7.34
C GLY A 245 -12.88 -6.00 -6.71
N MET A 246 -13.97 -6.76 -6.87
CA MET A 246 -14.13 -8.10 -6.27
C MET A 246 -13.45 -9.21 -7.09
N VAL A 247 -13.38 -9.04 -8.41
CA VAL A 247 -12.77 -9.97 -9.37
C VAL A 247 -11.76 -9.24 -10.23
N GLY A 248 -10.59 -9.82 -10.47
CA GLY A 248 -9.54 -9.24 -11.29
C GLY A 248 -9.80 -9.41 -12.78
N THR A 249 -9.69 -10.63 -13.26
CA THR A 249 -9.96 -10.97 -14.66
C THR A 249 -10.95 -12.11 -14.74
N SER A 250 -11.86 -12.08 -15.72
CA SER A 250 -12.80 -13.16 -15.95
C SER A 250 -12.91 -13.43 -17.45
N THR A 251 -12.72 -14.69 -17.85
CA THR A 251 -12.78 -15.15 -19.25
C THR A 251 -13.59 -16.42 -19.36
N MET A 252 -14.21 -16.63 -20.51
CA MET A 252 -14.84 -17.93 -20.82
C MET A 252 -13.77 -18.93 -21.27
N ALA A 253 -13.92 -20.18 -20.85
CA ALA A 253 -13.10 -21.27 -21.36
C ALA A 253 -13.37 -21.51 -22.85
N ALA A 254 -12.37 -21.98 -23.60
CA ALA A 254 -12.50 -22.28 -25.00
C ALA A 254 -13.61 -23.32 -25.25
N GLY A 255 -14.48 -23.05 -26.22
CA GLY A 255 -15.62 -23.91 -26.57
C GLY A 255 -16.83 -23.82 -25.64
N SER A 256 -16.83 -22.92 -24.66
CA SER A 256 -18.01 -22.68 -23.81
C SER A 256 -19.13 -22.03 -24.62
N THR A 257 -20.37 -22.52 -24.41
CA THR A 257 -21.60 -21.94 -24.96
C THR A 257 -22.27 -20.95 -24.00
N GLN A 258 -21.75 -20.81 -22.79
CA GLN A 258 -22.28 -19.87 -21.80
C GLN A 258 -21.85 -18.44 -22.10
N THR A 259 -22.69 -17.49 -21.73
CA THR A 259 -22.44 -16.04 -21.88
C THR A 259 -21.95 -15.38 -20.61
N SER A 260 -22.03 -16.08 -19.48
CA SER A 260 -21.54 -15.57 -18.18
C SER A 260 -20.94 -16.71 -17.36
N GLY A 261 -19.82 -16.45 -16.73
CA GLY A 261 -19.12 -17.41 -15.86
C GLY A 261 -18.93 -16.94 -14.43
N CYS A 262 -19.34 -15.71 -14.13
CA CYS A 262 -19.30 -15.14 -12.79
C CYS A 262 -20.53 -14.27 -12.55
N SER A 263 -21.15 -14.40 -11.37
CA SER A 263 -22.20 -13.48 -10.91
C SER A 263 -21.82 -12.85 -9.59
N ILE A 264 -22.05 -11.54 -9.46
CA ILE A 264 -21.78 -10.77 -8.26
C ILE A 264 -23.07 -10.11 -7.81
N SER A 265 -23.47 -10.32 -6.55
CA SER A 265 -24.66 -9.70 -5.97
C SER A 265 -24.42 -9.27 -4.52
N ASN A 266 -25.10 -8.21 -4.09
CA ASN A 266 -25.08 -7.72 -2.73
C ASN A 266 -23.68 -7.66 -2.10
N SER A 267 -22.65 -7.33 -2.91
CA SER A 267 -21.26 -7.33 -2.50
C SER A 267 -20.69 -5.92 -2.59
N TYR A 268 -19.78 -5.59 -1.69
CA TYR A 268 -19.31 -4.22 -1.49
C TYR A 268 -17.79 -4.18 -1.38
N TYR A 269 -17.21 -3.10 -1.87
CA TYR A 269 -15.78 -2.88 -1.67
C TYR A 269 -15.51 -1.43 -1.27
N TYR A 270 -14.49 -1.25 -0.47
CA TYR A 270 -13.99 0.07 -0.12
C TYR A 270 -13.33 0.70 -1.34
N SER A 271 -13.78 1.88 -1.72
CA SER A 271 -13.16 2.65 -2.78
C SER A 271 -13.11 4.12 -2.41
N MET A 272 -11.94 4.68 -2.55
CA MET A 272 -11.75 6.12 -2.35
C MET A 272 -12.02 6.92 -3.62
N ASN A 273 -12.05 6.26 -4.77
CA ASN A 273 -12.41 6.87 -6.04
C ASN A 273 -13.33 5.92 -6.82
N PRO A 274 -14.64 6.20 -6.89
CA PRO A 274 -15.61 5.33 -7.55
C PRO A 274 -15.43 5.23 -9.09
N VAL A 275 -14.46 5.95 -9.67
CA VAL A 275 -14.22 5.99 -11.13
C VAL A 275 -13.43 4.76 -11.63
N TYR A 276 -12.74 4.03 -10.77
CA TYR A 276 -12.08 2.79 -11.19
C TYR A 276 -13.05 1.62 -11.11
N ALA A 277 -13.91 1.55 -12.13
CA ALA A 277 -14.71 0.37 -12.41
C ALA A 277 -13.79 -0.82 -12.69
N PHE A 278 -14.28 -2.00 -12.32
CA PHE A 278 -13.76 -3.32 -12.61
C PHE A 278 -12.91 -3.42 -13.89
N GLU A 279 -11.81 -4.16 -13.84
CA GLU A 279 -11.32 -4.79 -15.05
C GLU A 279 -12.42 -5.73 -15.54
N THR A 280 -13.10 -5.30 -16.60
CA THR A 280 -14.25 -5.96 -17.19
C THR A 280 -13.79 -7.23 -17.89
N GLY A 281 -13.89 -8.36 -17.20
CA GLY A 281 -13.91 -9.64 -17.90
C GLY A 281 -15.23 -9.80 -18.67
N ASN A 282 -15.18 -10.37 -19.84
CA ASN A 282 -16.34 -10.50 -20.75
C ASN A 282 -17.44 -11.45 -20.25
N CYS A 283 -17.37 -11.96 -19.02
CA CYS A 283 -18.27 -13.00 -18.52
C CYS A 283 -18.78 -12.77 -17.08
N ILE A 284 -18.81 -11.52 -16.61
CA ILE A 284 -19.34 -11.16 -15.30
C ILE A 284 -20.76 -10.60 -15.44
N THR A 285 -21.70 -11.11 -14.65
CA THR A 285 -23.05 -10.56 -14.48
C THR A 285 -23.20 -9.96 -13.08
N GLY A 286 -23.96 -8.86 -12.98
CA GLY A 286 -24.10 -8.12 -11.74
C GLY A 286 -22.89 -7.23 -11.44
N THR A 287 -22.94 -6.54 -10.31
CA THR A 287 -21.91 -5.60 -9.90
C THR A 287 -21.74 -5.60 -8.38
N ALA A 288 -20.53 -5.35 -7.90
CA ALA A 288 -20.32 -4.93 -6.52
C ALA A 288 -20.42 -3.40 -6.41
N THR A 289 -20.80 -2.93 -5.25
CA THR A 289 -20.98 -1.50 -4.98
C THR A 289 -19.75 -0.92 -4.29
N ALA A 290 -19.19 0.13 -4.86
CA ALA A 290 -18.13 0.90 -4.22
C ALA A 290 -18.68 1.74 -3.08
N LEU A 291 -18.10 1.64 -1.89
CA LEU A 291 -18.47 2.42 -0.72
C LEU A 291 -17.27 3.23 -0.23
N ASN A 292 -17.49 4.48 0.18
CA ASN A 292 -16.49 5.29 0.86
C ASN A 292 -16.36 4.88 2.35
N ASP A 293 -15.42 5.50 3.07
CA ASP A 293 -15.13 5.15 4.47
C ASP A 293 -16.34 5.28 5.42
N VAL A 294 -17.17 6.28 5.22
CA VAL A 294 -18.39 6.46 6.06
C VAL A 294 -19.46 5.42 5.70
N GLN A 295 -19.67 5.18 4.42
CA GLN A 295 -20.68 4.26 3.93
C GLN A 295 -20.37 2.81 4.32
N ILE A 296 -19.12 2.37 4.15
CA ILE A 296 -18.71 0.99 4.48
C ILE A 296 -18.73 0.69 5.99
N LYS A 297 -18.79 1.73 6.84
CA LYS A 297 -18.94 1.65 8.29
C LYS A 297 -20.38 1.89 8.76
N THR A 298 -21.33 1.91 7.85
CA THR A 298 -22.74 2.19 8.15
C THR A 298 -23.64 1.06 7.67
N GLN A 299 -24.31 0.39 8.59
CA GLN A 299 -25.09 -0.82 8.34
C GLN A 299 -26.15 -0.69 7.23
N SER A 300 -26.81 0.46 7.12
CA SER A 300 -27.89 0.68 6.14
C SER A 300 -27.45 0.60 4.67
N TYR A 301 -26.15 0.63 4.38
CA TYR A 301 -25.63 0.46 3.03
C TYR A 301 -25.50 -1.01 2.60
N PHE A 302 -25.59 -1.97 3.52
CA PHE A 302 -25.42 -3.39 3.23
C PHE A 302 -26.78 -4.10 3.03
N LYS A 303 -27.20 -4.13 1.76
CA LYS A 303 -28.45 -4.79 1.42
C LYS A 303 -28.37 -6.31 1.68
N ASP A 304 -29.37 -6.86 2.32
CA ASP A 304 -29.56 -8.29 2.60
C ASP A 304 -28.45 -8.95 3.46
N PHE A 305 -27.58 -8.17 4.09
CA PHE A 305 -26.62 -8.69 5.07
C PHE A 305 -27.34 -9.02 6.39
N ASP A 306 -27.04 -10.19 6.92
CA ASP A 306 -27.55 -10.62 8.23
C ASP A 306 -26.67 -10.06 9.35
N PHE A 307 -27.04 -8.90 9.88
CA PHE A 307 -26.37 -8.29 11.04
C PHE A 307 -26.84 -8.86 12.38
N ASP A 308 -27.86 -9.70 12.41
CA ASP A 308 -28.31 -10.38 13.63
C ASP A 308 -27.50 -11.66 13.87
N GLY A 309 -27.24 -12.45 12.84
CA GLY A 309 -26.59 -13.76 12.96
C GLY A 309 -25.13 -13.80 12.49
N ILE A 310 -24.80 -13.17 11.37
CA ILE A 310 -23.52 -13.39 10.65
C ILE A 310 -22.57 -12.21 10.79
N TRP A 311 -23.01 -11.00 10.47
CA TRP A 311 -22.17 -9.82 10.41
C TRP A 311 -22.27 -8.94 11.64
N ALA A 312 -21.23 -8.16 11.90
CA ALA A 312 -21.27 -7.09 12.90
C ALA A 312 -20.56 -5.84 12.39
N LEU A 313 -20.94 -4.70 12.95
CA LEU A 313 -20.29 -3.40 12.81
C LEU A 313 -20.13 -2.80 14.21
N ASN A 314 -18.90 -2.60 14.66
CA ASN A 314 -18.60 -1.97 15.94
C ASN A 314 -17.40 -1.03 15.75
N ALA A 315 -17.56 0.24 16.13
CA ALA A 315 -16.51 1.25 16.00
C ALA A 315 -15.22 0.90 16.77
N ALA A 316 -15.32 0.12 17.83
CA ALA A 316 -14.17 -0.33 18.63
C ALA A 316 -13.50 -1.60 18.09
N GLU A 317 -14.12 -2.28 17.13
CA GLU A 317 -13.64 -3.52 16.57
C GLU A 317 -13.40 -3.39 15.06
N ASN A 318 -12.42 -4.10 14.53
CA ASN A 318 -12.06 -4.11 13.11
C ASN A 318 -11.99 -2.70 12.47
N GLY A 319 -11.60 -1.68 13.24
CA GLY A 319 -11.55 -0.28 12.76
C GLY A 319 -12.90 0.30 12.35
N GLY A 320 -14.02 -0.32 12.80
CA GLY A 320 -15.38 0.05 12.42
C GLY A 320 -15.87 -0.57 11.11
N TYR A 321 -15.08 -1.42 10.46
CA TYR A 321 -15.47 -2.14 9.24
C TYR A 321 -16.30 -3.39 9.56
N PRO A 322 -17.12 -3.90 8.61
CA PRO A 322 -17.86 -5.15 8.82
C PRO A 322 -16.95 -6.32 9.15
N TYR A 323 -17.38 -7.14 10.09
CA TYR A 323 -16.68 -8.38 10.45
C TYR A 323 -17.68 -9.51 10.75
N LEU A 324 -17.19 -10.76 10.79
CA LEU A 324 -18.01 -11.96 10.99
C LEU A 324 -18.05 -12.35 12.45
N LYS A 325 -19.26 -12.45 13.02
CA LYS A 325 -19.48 -12.72 14.46
C LYS A 325 -18.99 -14.09 14.91
N GLN A 326 -19.18 -15.11 14.07
CA GLN A 326 -18.93 -16.51 14.45
C GLN A 326 -17.54 -17.02 14.01
N THR A 327 -16.76 -16.20 13.35
CA THR A 327 -15.39 -16.53 12.97
C THR A 327 -14.44 -15.92 13.99
N THR A 328 -13.48 -16.71 14.49
CA THR A 328 -12.51 -16.22 15.47
C THR A 328 -11.83 -14.96 14.95
N MET A 329 -11.93 -13.87 15.73
CA MET A 329 -11.21 -12.62 15.41
C MET A 329 -9.73 -12.83 15.68
N LEU A 330 -8.93 -12.90 14.64
CA LEU A 330 -7.48 -12.89 14.76
C LEU A 330 -7.02 -11.45 15.05
N PRO A 331 -6.04 -11.28 15.94
CA PRO A 331 -5.40 -9.98 16.07
C PRO A 331 -4.81 -9.62 14.70
N VAL A 332 -5.16 -8.46 14.19
CA VAL A 332 -4.56 -7.95 12.96
C VAL A 332 -3.06 -7.84 13.23
N SER A 333 -2.29 -8.82 12.79
CA SER A 333 -0.84 -8.71 12.79
C SER A 333 -0.51 -7.72 11.68
N TYR A 334 -0.34 -6.47 12.06
CA TYR A 334 0.03 -5.43 11.12
C TYR A 334 1.39 -5.76 10.49
N VAL A 335 1.35 -6.19 9.26
CA VAL A 335 2.55 -6.20 8.42
C VAL A 335 2.81 -4.75 8.04
N ALA A 336 3.92 -4.21 8.52
CA ALA A 336 4.31 -2.86 8.16
C ALA A 336 4.38 -2.74 6.63
N PRO A 337 3.68 -1.78 6.02
CA PRO A 337 3.65 -1.66 4.57
C PRO A 337 5.07 -1.49 4.04
N THR A 338 5.33 -2.07 2.87
CA THR A 338 6.63 -1.97 2.22
C THR A 338 6.91 -0.53 1.76
N ALA A 339 8.18 -0.18 1.66
CA ALA A 339 8.57 1.10 1.08
C ALA A 339 7.97 1.25 -0.33
N GLY A 340 7.43 2.43 -0.64
CA GLY A 340 6.70 2.68 -1.88
C GLY A 340 5.19 2.50 -1.79
N THR A 341 4.66 1.88 -0.74
CA THR A 341 3.22 1.79 -0.50
C THR A 341 2.62 3.17 -0.24
N VAL A 342 1.50 3.48 -0.87
CA VAL A 342 0.73 4.70 -0.59
C VAL A 342 -0.38 4.36 0.38
N LEU A 343 -0.33 4.97 1.56
CA LEU A 343 -1.38 4.93 2.58
C LEU A 343 -2.31 6.12 2.40
N ILE A 344 -3.56 5.98 2.80
CA ILE A 344 -4.51 7.07 2.74
C ILE A 344 -5.17 7.24 4.10
N ASP A 345 -5.18 8.48 4.54
CA ASP A 345 -5.96 8.89 5.69
C ASP A 345 -7.37 9.29 5.23
N SER A 346 -8.34 8.42 5.49
CA SER A 346 -9.73 8.67 5.15
C SER A 346 -10.36 9.86 5.89
N LYS A 347 -9.80 10.26 7.04
CA LYS A 347 -10.30 11.41 7.82
C LYS A 347 -9.94 12.74 7.18
N THR A 348 -8.78 12.83 6.56
CA THR A 348 -8.25 14.08 5.97
C THR A 348 -8.17 14.05 4.44
N GLY A 349 -8.34 12.89 3.81
CA GLY A 349 -8.12 12.72 2.36
C GLY A 349 -6.64 12.81 1.98
N GLY A 350 -5.72 12.77 2.93
CA GLY A 350 -4.28 12.84 2.67
C GLY A 350 -3.71 11.52 2.20
N LYS A 351 -2.81 11.57 1.22
CA LYS A 351 -2.03 10.43 0.72
C LYS A 351 -0.64 10.45 1.37
N TYR A 352 -0.15 9.27 1.78
CA TYR A 352 1.14 9.14 2.46
C TYR A 352 1.94 8.00 1.88
N LEU A 353 3.15 8.28 1.41
CA LEU A 353 4.08 7.30 0.86
C LEU A 353 4.96 6.72 1.97
N VAL A 354 4.96 5.42 2.13
CA VAL A 354 5.89 4.73 3.05
C VAL A 354 7.30 4.80 2.48
N SER A 355 8.20 5.44 3.21
CA SER A 355 9.59 5.64 2.76
C SER A 355 10.52 4.49 3.17
N THR A 356 10.22 3.82 4.27
CA THR A 356 10.95 2.65 4.78
C THR A 356 9.96 1.77 5.54
N ARG A 357 10.33 0.53 5.91
CA ARG A 357 9.52 -0.32 6.82
C ARG A 357 9.39 0.24 8.25
N SER A 358 9.77 1.48 8.47
CA SER A 358 9.60 2.19 9.74
C SER A 358 8.26 2.93 9.76
N LYS A 359 7.83 3.35 10.95
CA LYS A 359 6.64 4.18 11.13
C LYS A 359 6.83 5.63 10.60
N ALA A 360 7.57 5.81 9.49
CA ALA A 360 7.81 7.10 8.85
C ALA A 360 7.21 7.11 7.44
N VAL A 361 6.50 8.19 7.13
CA VAL A 361 5.86 8.39 5.82
C VAL A 361 6.17 9.78 5.27
N SER A 362 6.08 9.89 3.94
CA SER A 362 6.13 11.17 3.25
C SER A 362 4.72 11.55 2.79
N TYR A 363 4.30 12.78 3.03
CA TYR A 363 3.04 13.30 2.49
C TYR A 363 3.07 13.27 0.96
N ALA A 364 2.14 12.55 0.34
CA ALA A 364 2.15 12.25 -1.10
C ALA A 364 1.01 12.92 -1.89
N GLY A 365 0.17 13.74 -1.23
CA GLY A 365 -0.87 14.51 -1.90
C GLY A 365 -2.24 14.42 -1.26
N VAL A 366 -3.25 14.77 -2.01
CA VAL A 366 -4.65 14.80 -1.60
C VAL A 366 -5.49 13.88 -2.50
N LEU A 367 -6.62 13.43 -2.00
CA LEU A 367 -7.62 12.70 -2.79
C LEU A 367 -8.50 13.65 -3.58
N ASP A 368 -9.03 14.66 -2.89
CA ASP A 368 -9.87 15.68 -3.48
C ASP A 368 -8.98 16.80 -4.05
N GLU A 369 -8.90 16.88 -5.36
CA GLU A 369 -8.11 17.88 -6.08
C GLU A 369 -8.76 19.27 -6.10
N GLU A 370 -10.01 19.41 -5.68
CA GLU A 370 -10.74 20.70 -5.63
C GLU A 370 -10.50 21.46 -4.32
N ILE A 371 -9.89 20.87 -3.31
CA ILE A 371 -9.58 21.55 -2.06
C ILE A 371 -8.63 22.74 -2.29
N THR A 372 -8.85 23.81 -1.54
CA THR A 372 -8.08 25.05 -1.66
C THR A 372 -6.98 25.21 -0.60
N SER A 373 -6.99 24.36 0.43
CA SER A 373 -5.99 24.39 1.49
C SER A 373 -5.66 22.97 1.99
N VAL A 374 -4.40 22.79 2.37
CA VAL A 374 -3.89 21.53 2.92
C VAL A 374 -3.24 21.79 4.27
N SER A 375 -3.60 20.98 5.27
CA SER A 375 -2.89 20.91 6.54
C SER A 375 -2.22 19.54 6.67
N ILE A 376 -0.90 19.50 6.48
CA ILE A 376 -0.12 18.27 6.66
C ILE A 376 0.07 18.04 8.16
N PRO A 377 -0.38 16.91 8.74
CA PRO A 377 -0.18 16.60 10.14
C PRO A 377 1.26 16.17 10.44
N SER A 378 1.72 16.30 11.67
CA SER A 378 3.02 15.77 12.11
C SER A 378 3.01 14.25 12.24
N GLN A 379 1.85 13.71 12.55
CA GLN A 379 1.57 12.29 12.65
C GLN A 379 0.22 12.00 12.01
N VAL A 380 0.06 10.81 11.46
CA VAL A 380 -1.20 10.32 10.92
C VAL A 380 -1.45 8.92 11.45
N GLU A 381 -2.67 8.67 11.90
CA GLU A 381 -3.12 7.35 12.30
C GLU A 381 -3.86 6.71 11.13
N ILE A 382 -3.36 5.61 10.63
CA ILE A 382 -3.96 4.83 9.55
C ILE A 382 -4.00 3.39 10.01
N ASN A 383 -5.19 2.79 10.02
CA ASN A 383 -5.42 1.41 10.47
C ASN A 383 -4.88 1.13 11.90
N GLY A 384 -5.13 2.06 12.83
CA GLY A 384 -4.69 1.94 14.22
C GLY A 384 -3.19 2.14 14.44
N ILE A 385 -2.44 2.52 13.39
CA ILE A 385 -1.01 2.77 13.49
C ILE A 385 -0.69 4.23 13.27
N THR A 386 0.08 4.76 14.20
CA THR A 386 0.60 6.11 14.11
C THR A 386 1.89 6.15 13.30
N TYR A 387 1.88 6.91 12.20
CA TYR A 387 3.03 7.20 11.36
C TYR A 387 3.51 8.63 11.58
N ASN A 388 4.82 8.81 11.61
CA ASN A 388 5.43 10.14 11.62
C ASN A 388 5.56 10.67 10.18
N VAL A 389 5.02 11.85 9.91
CA VAL A 389 5.17 12.50 8.60
C VAL A 389 6.48 13.28 8.59
N THR A 390 7.50 12.78 7.90
CA THR A 390 8.87 13.30 7.95
C THR A 390 9.33 14.02 6.69
N ALA A 391 8.58 13.88 5.59
CA ALA A 391 8.90 14.51 4.32
C ALA A 391 7.64 14.85 3.51
N ILE A 392 7.79 15.69 2.49
CA ILE A 392 6.83 15.83 1.40
C ILE A 392 7.39 15.04 0.21
N ALA A 393 6.63 14.09 -0.30
CA ALA A 393 7.05 13.15 -1.34
C ALA A 393 7.34 13.82 -2.69
N GLU A 394 8.02 13.10 -3.57
CA GLU A 394 8.19 13.51 -4.97
C GLU A 394 6.81 13.70 -5.63
N GLY A 395 6.60 14.84 -6.27
CA GLY A 395 5.39 15.15 -7.01
C GLY A 395 4.10 15.30 -6.18
N ALA A 396 4.16 15.37 -4.87
CA ALA A 396 3.00 15.32 -3.95
C ALA A 396 1.79 16.17 -4.37
N LEU A 397 2.01 17.42 -4.75
CA LEU A 397 0.96 18.35 -5.20
C LEU A 397 1.25 18.91 -6.60
N ARG A 398 2.08 18.22 -7.39
CA ARG A 398 2.51 18.67 -8.72
C ARG A 398 1.31 18.98 -9.61
N GLY A 399 1.29 20.19 -10.18
CA GLY A 399 0.27 20.62 -11.12
C GLY A 399 -1.07 20.98 -10.50
N ASN A 400 -1.23 20.90 -9.19
CA ASN A 400 -2.48 21.34 -8.55
C ASN A 400 -2.67 22.86 -8.68
N THR A 401 -3.78 23.26 -9.30
CA THR A 401 -4.12 24.66 -9.57
C THR A 401 -5.19 25.23 -8.64
N LYS A 402 -5.61 24.49 -7.62
CA LYS A 402 -6.67 24.89 -6.67
C LYS A 402 -6.09 25.30 -5.32
N ILE A 403 -5.08 24.60 -4.83
CA ILE A 403 -4.52 24.85 -3.51
C ILE A 403 -3.82 26.21 -3.43
N THR A 404 -4.27 27.03 -2.49
CA THR A 404 -3.74 28.36 -2.21
C THR A 404 -2.86 28.42 -0.97
N TYR A 405 -3.06 27.47 -0.03
CA TYR A 405 -2.35 27.41 1.25
C TYR A 405 -1.96 25.99 1.63
N VAL A 406 -0.72 25.83 2.11
CA VAL A 406 -0.24 24.57 2.67
C VAL A 406 0.38 24.82 4.05
N SER A 407 -0.15 24.14 5.07
CA SER A 407 0.46 24.06 6.40
C SER A 407 1.41 22.86 6.46
N VAL A 408 2.67 23.12 6.82
CA VAL A 408 3.72 22.10 6.91
C VAL A 408 4.13 21.94 8.38
N PRO A 409 4.11 20.73 8.95
CA PRO A 409 4.48 20.50 10.34
C PRO A 409 5.99 20.55 10.56
N TYR A 410 6.40 20.68 11.83
CA TYR A 410 7.81 20.73 12.21
C TYR A 410 8.55 19.40 12.05
N SER A 411 7.84 18.29 11.90
CA SER A 411 8.41 16.97 11.65
C SER A 411 9.00 16.82 10.23
N VAL A 412 8.59 17.67 9.29
CA VAL A 412 9.04 17.60 7.89
C VAL A 412 10.45 18.18 7.75
N THR A 413 11.37 17.32 7.31
CA THR A 413 12.80 17.67 7.10
C THR A 413 13.18 17.77 5.61
N GLU A 414 12.34 17.30 4.71
CA GLU A 414 12.62 17.26 3.27
C GLU A 414 11.41 17.66 2.43
N VAL A 415 11.64 18.40 1.35
CA VAL A 415 10.66 18.66 0.30
C VAL A 415 11.14 17.97 -0.98
N GLY A 416 10.41 16.97 -1.42
CA GLY A 416 10.73 16.09 -2.55
C GLY A 416 10.82 16.81 -3.89
N LYS A 417 11.37 16.11 -4.90
CA LYS A 417 11.42 16.60 -6.28
C LYS A 417 10.01 16.90 -6.78
N TYR A 418 9.85 18.02 -7.46
CA TYR A 418 8.57 18.41 -8.09
C TYR A 418 7.38 18.57 -7.12
N ALA A 419 7.57 18.53 -5.81
CA ALA A 419 6.49 18.42 -4.81
C ALA A 419 5.35 19.44 -5.03
N PHE A 420 5.67 20.69 -5.36
CA PHE A 420 4.72 21.77 -5.67
C PHE A 420 4.91 22.34 -7.08
N LYS A 421 5.60 21.61 -7.97
CA LYS A 421 5.85 22.10 -9.33
C LYS A 421 4.57 22.42 -10.06
N GLY A 422 4.44 23.67 -10.53
CA GLY A 422 3.25 24.12 -11.28
C GLY A 422 2.01 24.36 -10.41
N CYS A 423 2.13 24.44 -9.09
CA CYS A 423 1.04 24.89 -8.22
C CYS A 423 0.80 26.40 -8.41
N THR A 424 0.14 26.75 -9.51
CA THR A 424 0.00 28.15 -9.93
C THR A 424 -0.86 29.00 -9.01
N SER A 425 -1.78 28.40 -8.26
CA SER A 425 -2.63 29.12 -7.28
C SER A 425 -2.01 29.20 -5.88
N LEU A 426 -0.94 28.46 -5.59
CA LEU A 426 -0.31 28.45 -4.27
C LEU A 426 0.22 29.83 -3.89
N VAL A 427 -0.32 30.42 -2.83
CA VAL A 427 0.03 31.77 -2.34
C VAL A 427 0.98 31.68 -1.14
N LYS A 428 0.74 30.73 -0.23
CA LYS A 428 1.46 30.66 1.04
C LYS A 428 1.73 29.23 1.47
N VAL A 429 2.95 29.00 1.98
CA VAL A 429 3.33 27.83 2.78
C VAL A 429 3.63 28.30 4.21
N SER A 430 3.06 27.65 5.23
CA SER A 430 3.12 28.13 6.62
C SER A 430 4.55 28.29 7.11
N THR A 431 5.38 27.26 6.93
CA THR A 431 6.78 27.27 7.34
C THR A 431 7.56 26.11 6.71
N LEU A 432 8.88 26.29 6.58
CA LEU A 432 9.84 25.23 6.29
C LEU A 432 10.95 25.25 7.36
N LYS A 433 10.55 25.43 8.63
CA LYS A 433 11.48 25.72 9.74
C LYS A 433 12.55 24.65 9.92
N TYR A 434 12.20 23.38 9.80
CA TYR A 434 13.13 22.26 10.02
C TYR A 434 13.54 21.54 8.71
N VAL A 435 13.11 22.06 7.56
CA VAL A 435 13.48 21.48 6.27
C VAL A 435 14.96 21.69 6.00
N LYS A 436 15.69 20.60 5.81
CA LYS A 436 17.12 20.55 5.49
C LYS A 436 17.36 20.53 3.98
N ASN A 437 16.56 19.75 3.25
CA ASN A 437 16.72 19.57 1.81
C ASN A 437 15.47 19.98 1.05
N ILE A 438 15.65 20.86 0.06
CA ILE A 438 14.62 21.20 -0.93
C ILE A 438 15.15 20.68 -2.27
N TYR A 439 14.49 19.65 -2.81
CA TYR A 439 14.98 18.96 -3.99
C TYR A 439 14.61 19.66 -5.30
N GLN A 440 14.97 19.02 -6.42
CA GLN A 440 14.82 19.56 -7.77
C GLN A 440 13.40 20.03 -8.06
N GLU A 441 13.26 21.26 -8.59
CA GLU A 441 12.02 21.86 -9.08
C GLU A 441 10.84 21.83 -8.07
N ALA A 442 11.14 21.75 -6.77
CA ALA A 442 10.12 21.60 -5.73
C ALA A 442 9.02 22.67 -5.79
N PHE A 443 9.36 23.92 -6.09
CA PHE A 443 8.41 25.04 -6.24
C PHE A 443 8.51 25.71 -7.61
N ASP A 444 9.02 25.02 -8.64
CA ASP A 444 9.15 25.59 -9.98
C ASP A 444 7.78 25.94 -10.56
N GLY A 445 7.60 27.18 -10.97
CA GLY A 445 6.36 27.64 -11.59
C GLY A 445 5.20 27.89 -10.60
N CYS A 446 5.48 28.00 -9.29
CA CYS A 446 4.49 28.51 -8.33
C CYS A 446 4.31 30.02 -8.51
N THR A 447 3.60 30.41 -9.57
CA THR A 447 3.56 31.80 -10.04
C THR A 447 2.86 32.76 -9.09
N ASN A 448 1.97 32.27 -8.22
CA ASN A 448 1.31 33.06 -7.19
C ASN A 448 1.96 33.00 -5.81
N LEU A 449 3.01 32.19 -5.63
CA LEU A 449 3.66 32.05 -4.33
C LEU A 449 4.31 33.38 -3.90
N THR A 450 3.85 33.89 -2.76
CA THR A 450 4.38 35.12 -2.14
C THR A 450 5.17 34.84 -0.90
N THR A 451 4.80 33.78 -0.13
CA THR A 451 5.26 33.63 1.25
C THR A 451 5.58 32.18 1.59
N ILE A 452 6.78 31.97 2.16
CA ILE A 452 7.10 30.78 2.95
C ILE A 452 7.55 31.27 4.32
N GLY A 453 6.75 30.96 5.35
CA GLY A 453 6.94 31.46 6.70
C GLY A 453 5.88 32.49 7.10
N VAL A 454 6.25 33.33 8.08
CA VAL A 454 5.30 34.30 8.70
C VAL A 454 5.29 35.68 8.03
N THR A 455 6.38 36.07 7.39
CA THR A 455 6.51 37.41 6.80
C THR A 455 6.05 37.44 5.35
N ASN A 456 5.06 38.24 5.02
CA ASN A 456 4.51 38.37 3.68
C ASN A 456 5.56 38.77 2.63
N TYR A 457 5.37 38.26 1.42
CA TYR A 457 6.25 38.45 0.26
C TYR A 457 7.71 38.02 0.51
N ARG A 458 7.88 37.03 1.42
CA ARG A 458 9.19 36.55 1.82
C ARG A 458 9.25 35.02 1.88
N ILE A 459 10.32 34.46 1.34
CA ILE A 459 10.74 33.08 1.61
C ILE A 459 11.75 33.10 2.76
N THR A 460 11.46 32.35 3.83
CA THR A 460 12.34 32.19 5.00
C THR A 460 12.74 30.71 5.14
N LEU A 461 14.04 30.44 5.12
CA LEU A 461 14.61 29.09 5.17
C LEU A 461 15.65 29.00 6.29
N PRO A 462 15.24 28.61 7.52
CA PRO A 462 16.13 28.68 8.68
C PRO A 462 17.05 27.48 8.86
N SER A 463 16.76 26.32 8.25
CA SER A 463 17.52 25.08 8.50
C SER A 463 18.07 24.41 7.25
N VAL A 464 17.87 24.99 6.06
CA VAL A 464 18.28 24.33 4.80
C VAL A 464 19.80 24.13 4.71
N GLU A 465 20.19 22.97 4.26
CA GLU A 465 21.57 22.56 4.00
C GLU A 465 21.85 22.54 2.49
N MET A 466 20.80 22.25 1.68
CA MET A 466 20.87 22.19 0.23
C MET A 466 19.60 22.71 -0.43
N ILE A 467 19.73 23.54 -1.48
CA ILE A 467 18.64 23.99 -2.35
C ILE A 467 18.86 23.42 -3.75
N GLY A 468 17.93 22.62 -4.21
CA GLY A 468 18.00 21.79 -5.42
C GLY A 468 17.96 22.56 -6.73
N VAL A 469 18.16 21.83 -7.83
CA VAL A 469 18.12 22.38 -9.20
C VAL A 469 16.76 22.99 -9.46
N ARG A 470 16.71 24.28 -9.85
CA ARG A 470 15.48 25.02 -10.18
C ARG A 470 14.40 25.02 -9.08
N ALA A 471 14.78 24.80 -7.82
CA ALA A 471 13.84 24.59 -6.73
C ALA A 471 12.77 25.69 -6.60
N PHE A 472 13.12 26.94 -6.84
CA PHE A 472 12.25 28.12 -6.83
C PHE A 472 12.25 28.87 -8.18
N ARG A 473 12.47 28.19 -9.30
CA ARG A 473 12.45 28.84 -10.60
C ARG A 473 11.05 29.37 -10.91
N ARG A 474 10.97 30.58 -11.51
CA ARG A 474 9.71 31.22 -11.92
C ARG A 474 8.72 31.40 -10.78
N VAL A 475 9.19 31.96 -9.65
CA VAL A 475 8.38 32.40 -8.52
C VAL A 475 8.39 33.94 -8.47
N PRO A 476 7.60 34.64 -9.32
CA PRO A 476 7.77 36.08 -9.58
C PRO A 476 7.21 36.98 -8.48
N LYS A 477 6.32 36.50 -7.60
CA LYS A 477 5.66 37.31 -6.58
C LYS A 477 6.41 37.41 -5.26
N VAL A 478 7.50 36.66 -5.08
CA VAL A 478 8.37 36.75 -3.90
C VAL A 478 9.27 37.98 -4.02
N HIS A 479 9.27 38.84 -3.01
CA HIS A 479 10.10 40.04 -3.00
C HIS A 479 11.43 39.86 -2.25
N ARG A 480 11.45 38.98 -1.24
CA ARG A 480 12.63 38.76 -0.39
C ARG A 480 12.87 37.27 -0.17
N VAL A 481 14.14 36.89 -0.25
CA VAL A 481 14.60 35.56 0.16
C VAL A 481 15.57 35.73 1.32
N TYR A 482 15.29 35.07 2.44
CA TYR A 482 16.11 35.09 3.62
C TYR A 482 16.45 33.67 4.05
N ILE A 483 17.67 33.28 3.86
CA ILE A 483 18.19 31.97 4.24
C ILE A 483 19.00 32.20 5.51
N SER A 484 18.35 31.98 6.67
CA SER A 484 18.95 32.15 8.00
C SER A 484 19.69 30.91 8.47
N SER A 485 19.63 29.81 7.73
CA SER A 485 20.41 28.61 8.03
C SER A 485 21.91 28.91 8.09
N LYS A 486 22.57 28.41 9.13
CA LYS A 486 24.03 28.44 9.27
C LYS A 486 24.71 27.28 8.56
N ASN A 487 23.94 26.29 8.10
CA ASN A 487 24.45 25.02 7.52
C ASN A 487 24.26 24.91 6.01
N LEU A 488 23.71 25.93 5.35
CA LEU A 488 23.61 25.90 3.89
C LEU A 488 24.98 25.84 3.24
N THR A 489 25.25 24.80 2.46
CA THR A 489 26.50 24.61 1.71
C THR A 489 26.34 24.84 0.22
N THR A 490 25.16 24.51 -0.34
CA THR A 490 24.97 24.47 -1.79
C THR A 490 23.64 25.07 -2.22
N ILE A 491 23.70 25.95 -3.22
CA ILE A 491 22.56 26.41 -4.04
C ILE A 491 22.78 25.92 -5.46
N LYS A 492 21.96 24.95 -5.89
CA LYS A 492 22.15 24.26 -7.17
C LYS A 492 21.70 25.09 -8.39
N LYS A 493 21.94 24.54 -9.59
CA LYS A 493 21.70 25.18 -10.89
C LYS A 493 20.30 25.77 -11.01
N GLY A 494 20.23 27.11 -11.26
CA GLY A 494 19.00 27.82 -11.52
C GLY A 494 18.01 27.85 -10.33
N ALA A 495 18.45 27.62 -9.11
CA ALA A 495 17.58 27.46 -7.94
C ALA A 495 16.56 28.61 -7.76
N PHE A 496 16.97 29.85 -7.99
CA PHE A 496 16.11 31.07 -7.95
C PHE A 496 16.08 31.79 -9.30
N ARG A 497 16.16 31.04 -10.40
CA ARG A 497 16.13 31.61 -11.74
C ARG A 497 14.76 32.19 -12.05
N GLU A 498 14.73 33.44 -12.62
CA GLU A 498 13.50 34.08 -13.10
C GLU A 498 12.47 34.36 -11.98
N CYS A 499 12.93 34.64 -10.76
CA CYS A 499 12.10 35.19 -9.68
C CYS A 499 12.02 36.74 -9.84
N THR A 500 11.35 37.19 -10.86
CA THR A 500 11.43 38.58 -11.38
C THR A 500 10.95 39.65 -10.38
N GLY A 501 10.16 39.30 -9.36
CA GLY A 501 9.76 40.22 -8.29
C GLY A 501 10.78 40.40 -7.19
N MET A 502 11.81 39.52 -7.12
CA MET A 502 12.77 39.50 -6.04
C MET A 502 13.65 40.77 -6.01
N THR A 503 13.64 41.46 -4.88
CA THR A 503 14.42 42.71 -4.67
C THR A 503 15.59 42.50 -3.71
N LYS A 504 15.51 41.51 -2.80
CA LYS A 504 16.55 41.22 -1.81
C LYS A 504 16.78 39.71 -1.67
N PHE A 505 18.06 39.32 -1.69
CA PHE A 505 18.50 37.94 -1.44
C PHE A 505 19.58 37.94 -0.35
N ASN A 506 19.33 37.24 0.75
CA ASN A 506 20.20 37.23 1.91
C ASN A 506 20.51 35.80 2.37
N VAL A 507 21.77 35.44 2.45
CA VAL A 507 22.28 34.16 2.94
C VAL A 507 23.21 34.41 4.13
N VAL A 508 22.83 33.87 5.28
CA VAL A 508 23.58 34.03 6.55
C VAL A 508 24.66 32.97 6.72
N SER A 509 24.57 31.83 6.02
CA SER A 509 25.56 30.75 6.14
C SER A 509 26.96 31.21 5.78
N THR A 510 27.91 30.98 6.67
CA THR A 510 29.35 31.10 6.39
C THR A 510 29.91 29.87 5.67
N LYS A 511 29.17 28.75 5.68
CA LYS A 511 29.56 27.47 5.04
C LYS A 511 29.20 27.39 3.56
N LEU A 512 28.48 28.38 2.99
CA LEU A 512 28.10 28.36 1.57
C LEU A 512 29.36 28.34 0.71
N ASN A 513 29.56 27.23 0.00
CA ASN A 513 30.73 27.01 -0.85
C ASN A 513 30.40 26.60 -2.28
N SER A 514 29.11 26.53 -2.62
CA SER A 514 28.68 26.20 -4.00
C SER A 514 27.45 27.01 -4.39
N LEU A 515 27.62 27.84 -5.42
CA LEU A 515 26.54 28.61 -6.04
C LEU A 515 26.56 28.33 -7.55
N GLN A 516 25.71 27.40 -8.00
CA GLN A 516 25.83 26.83 -9.34
C GLN A 516 25.28 27.74 -10.45
N LYS A 517 25.58 27.36 -11.71
CA LYS A 517 25.20 28.08 -12.93
C LYS A 517 23.75 28.55 -12.90
N TYR A 518 23.50 29.83 -13.26
CA TYR A 518 22.17 30.45 -13.31
C TYR A 518 21.43 30.56 -11.98
N ALA A 519 22.05 30.36 -10.82
CA ALA A 519 21.34 30.30 -9.54
C ALA A 519 20.43 31.50 -9.27
N LEU A 520 20.84 32.72 -9.64
CA LEU A 520 20.06 33.97 -9.53
C LEU A 520 19.77 34.65 -10.88
N TYR A 521 19.86 33.93 -11.97
CA TYR A 521 19.70 34.44 -13.34
C TYR A 521 18.32 35.05 -13.58
N GLY A 522 18.25 36.20 -14.28
CA GLY A 522 16.99 36.78 -14.76
C GLY A 522 16.16 37.50 -13.69
N ASN A 523 16.74 37.81 -12.54
CA ASN A 523 16.06 38.53 -11.45
C ASN A 523 16.20 40.05 -11.63
N SER A 524 15.48 40.66 -12.58
CA SER A 524 15.67 42.03 -13.04
C SER A 524 15.45 43.11 -11.96
N LYS A 525 14.68 42.80 -10.89
CA LYS A 525 14.45 43.71 -9.75
C LYS A 525 15.42 43.51 -8.59
N LEU A 526 16.30 42.50 -8.65
CA LEU A 526 17.22 42.14 -7.53
C LEU A 526 18.28 43.24 -7.38
N LYS A 527 18.17 43.99 -6.29
CA LYS A 527 19.05 45.14 -6.00
C LYS A 527 19.92 45.00 -4.76
N THR A 528 19.63 44.02 -3.88
CA THR A 528 20.40 43.80 -2.65
C THR A 528 20.71 42.30 -2.50
N ILE A 529 21.98 41.96 -2.47
CA ILE A 529 22.47 40.59 -2.28
C ILE A 529 23.45 40.59 -1.10
N ILE A 530 23.23 39.66 -0.13
CA ILE A 530 24.05 39.56 1.06
C ILE A 530 24.57 38.13 1.18
N PHE A 531 25.90 37.96 1.21
CA PHE A 531 26.57 36.71 1.51
C PHE A 531 27.50 36.90 2.70
N LYS A 532 27.38 36.05 3.73
CA LYS A 532 28.29 36.00 4.87
C LYS A 532 29.44 34.99 4.71
N SER A 533 29.43 34.20 3.63
CA SER A 533 30.48 33.24 3.33
C SER A 533 31.71 33.94 2.71
N GLU A 534 32.89 33.45 3.06
CA GLU A 534 34.16 33.79 2.45
C GLU A 534 34.67 32.73 1.46
N HIS A 535 33.88 31.63 1.30
CA HIS A 535 34.30 30.45 0.52
C HIS A 535 33.87 30.48 -0.94
N LEU A 536 33.24 31.56 -1.43
CA LEU A 536 32.84 31.65 -2.84
C LEU A 536 34.05 32.06 -3.72
N THR A 537 34.30 31.27 -4.74
CA THR A 537 35.45 31.45 -5.66
C THR A 537 34.98 31.36 -7.12
N LYS A 538 35.89 31.68 -8.07
CA LYS A 538 35.60 31.54 -9.51
C LYS A 538 35.28 30.09 -9.91
N SER A 539 35.82 29.08 -9.21
CA SER A 539 35.61 27.66 -9.48
C SER A 539 34.28 27.13 -8.96
N ASN A 540 33.83 27.60 -7.80
CA ASN A 540 32.61 27.10 -7.16
C ASN A 540 31.37 28.00 -7.35
N VAL A 541 31.50 29.15 -8.00
CA VAL A 541 30.39 29.95 -8.51
C VAL A 541 30.24 29.74 -10.02
N GLY A 542 29.08 29.26 -10.43
CA GLY A 542 28.77 28.90 -11.81
C GLY A 542 28.63 30.11 -12.74
N SER A 543 28.78 29.91 -14.06
CA SER A 543 28.62 30.95 -15.05
C SER A 543 27.21 31.54 -15.07
N LYS A 544 27.09 32.84 -15.43
CA LYS A 544 25.83 33.57 -15.57
C LYS A 544 24.96 33.58 -14.33
N THR A 545 25.52 33.31 -13.13
CA THR A 545 24.78 33.28 -11.87
C THR A 545 24.06 34.59 -11.59
N PHE A 546 24.69 35.72 -11.88
CA PHE A 546 24.16 37.08 -11.65
C PHE A 546 23.71 37.78 -12.93
N SER A 547 23.66 37.12 -14.07
CA SER A 547 23.20 37.75 -15.31
C SER A 547 21.72 38.08 -15.26
N GLY A 548 21.34 39.27 -15.69
CA GLY A 548 19.93 39.74 -15.70
C GLY A 548 19.41 40.17 -14.33
N ILE A 549 20.27 40.40 -13.34
CA ILE A 549 19.91 41.15 -12.12
C ILE A 549 19.96 42.67 -12.41
N LYS A 550 19.48 43.49 -11.47
CA LYS A 550 19.55 44.95 -11.61
C LYS A 550 21.01 45.40 -11.79
N SER A 551 21.32 46.19 -12.82
CA SER A 551 22.71 46.60 -13.15
C SER A 551 23.38 47.37 -12.01
N THR A 552 22.59 48.06 -11.19
CA THR A 552 23.04 48.85 -10.02
C THR A 552 22.93 48.07 -8.71
N ALA A 553 22.88 46.71 -8.75
CA ALA A 553 22.75 45.91 -7.55
C ALA A 553 23.92 46.13 -6.58
N THR A 554 23.62 46.05 -5.28
CA THR A 554 24.63 46.12 -4.21
C THR A 554 24.79 44.75 -3.58
N PHE A 555 26.02 44.26 -3.57
CA PHE A 555 26.44 43.08 -2.83
C PHE A 555 27.05 43.50 -1.49
N THR A 556 26.66 42.83 -0.43
CA THR A 556 27.25 43.01 0.90
C THR A 556 27.93 41.72 1.30
N VAL A 557 29.21 41.75 1.59
CA VAL A 557 30.09 40.60 1.81
C VAL A 557 31.05 40.83 2.98
N PRO A 558 31.71 39.81 3.54
CA PRO A 558 32.71 39.97 4.58
C PRO A 558 33.80 40.96 4.17
N ALA A 559 34.29 41.76 5.15
CA ALA A 559 35.22 42.87 4.91
C ALA A 559 36.50 42.43 4.13
N GLY A 560 37.11 41.33 4.52
CA GLY A 560 38.34 40.78 3.86
C GLY A 560 38.09 40.25 2.46
N SER A 561 36.84 40.07 2.00
CA SER A 561 36.49 39.47 0.71
C SER A 561 36.03 40.49 -0.35
N VAL A 562 35.96 41.79 -0.03
CA VAL A 562 35.36 42.81 -0.90
C VAL A 562 35.99 42.84 -2.29
N GLN A 563 37.32 42.89 -2.39
CA GLN A 563 38.00 42.95 -3.67
C GLN A 563 37.88 41.65 -4.46
N ASN A 564 38.09 40.51 -3.83
CA ASN A 564 37.98 39.19 -4.46
C ASN A 564 36.57 38.97 -5.02
N TYR A 565 35.53 39.38 -4.28
CA TYR A 565 34.16 39.21 -4.70
C TYR A 565 33.73 40.20 -5.79
N LYS A 566 34.33 41.37 -5.85
CA LYS A 566 34.11 42.30 -6.97
C LYS A 566 34.48 41.66 -8.30
N ASP A 567 35.67 41.06 -8.36
CA ASP A 567 36.16 40.38 -9.59
C ASP A 567 35.35 39.09 -9.89
N LEU A 568 35.01 38.36 -8.84
CA LEU A 568 34.16 37.18 -8.94
C LEU A 568 32.77 37.53 -9.53
N PHE A 569 32.05 38.47 -8.98
CA PHE A 569 30.70 38.80 -9.40
C PHE A 569 30.66 39.38 -10.81
N LYS A 570 31.66 40.19 -11.19
CA LYS A 570 31.85 40.67 -12.56
C LYS A 570 31.98 39.49 -13.52
N SER A 571 32.86 38.53 -13.22
CA SER A 571 33.11 37.36 -14.06
C SER A 571 31.88 36.40 -14.17
N LYS A 572 30.91 36.48 -13.25
CA LYS A 572 29.72 35.66 -13.20
C LYS A 572 28.45 36.40 -13.66
N GLY A 573 28.60 37.55 -14.29
CA GLY A 573 27.55 38.25 -15.03
C GLY A 573 26.83 39.34 -14.23
N ALA A 574 27.40 39.86 -13.15
CA ALA A 574 26.90 41.08 -12.52
C ALA A 574 27.05 42.26 -13.50
N GLY A 575 26.07 43.15 -13.53
CA GLY A 575 26.03 44.31 -14.46
C GLY A 575 27.19 45.28 -14.21
N SER A 576 27.45 46.19 -15.15
CA SER A 576 28.62 47.09 -15.10
C SER A 576 28.62 48.11 -13.95
N LYS A 577 27.46 48.44 -13.38
CA LYS A 577 27.28 49.48 -12.34
C LYS A 577 27.03 48.91 -10.93
N PHE A 578 27.26 47.61 -10.72
CA PHE A 578 27.08 46.99 -9.40
C PHE A 578 28.09 47.52 -8.36
N LYS A 579 27.73 47.43 -7.10
CA LYS A 579 28.57 47.85 -5.97
C LYS A 579 28.84 46.65 -5.05
N VAL A 580 30.05 46.59 -4.47
CA VAL A 580 30.37 45.66 -3.38
C VAL A 580 30.69 46.45 -2.14
N LYS A 581 30.11 46.11 -1.00
CA LYS A 581 30.29 46.75 0.31
C LYS A 581 30.68 45.71 1.33
N SER A 582 31.36 46.13 2.34
CA SER A 582 31.62 45.36 3.58
C SER A 582 30.31 45.16 4.36
N LEU A 583 30.21 44.02 5.07
CA LEU A 583 29.20 43.73 6.09
C LEU A 583 29.36 44.66 7.29
#